data_760dc8060773bc63a73d736a8c2dbd12
#
_entry.id   760dc8060773bc63a73d736a8c2dbd12
#
_cell.length_a   1.000
_cell.length_b   1.000
_cell.length_c   1.000
_cell.angle_alpha   90.00
_cell.angle_beta   90.00
_cell.angle_gamma   90.00
#
_symmetry.space_group_name_H-M   'P 1'
#
loop_
_entity.id
_entity.type
_entity.pdbx_description
1 polymer ?
#
loop_
_entity_poly.entity_id
_entity_poly.type
_entity_poly.pdbx_seq_one_letter_code
_entity_poly.pdbx_strand_id
1 'polypeptide(L)'
;MSFLLDGFRAVTWQQGVMYLVGFALIYLAIQKDYEPALLLPMGFGAILVNLPSSGVLNQMVEGIGESQGIIQWLFETTIEASEALPLLLFIGIGAMIDFGPLLSNPKMLLFGAAAQFGIFFTMVAAVLLGFDLADAASIGIIGAADGPTSILVSQVLHSSYVGPIAVAAYSYMALVPIIQPFAIKLVTTKKERRIRMPYNPKNVSRTLRICFPILVTIIAGFIAPMSVSLVGFLMFGNLLRECGCLDRLSETAQNTLANLITLLLGITISF
;
A
#
# COMPACT_ATOMS: atom_id res chain seq x y z
N MET A 1 -39.82 21.12 -2.66
CA MET A 1 -39.56 20.06 -1.63
C MET A 1 -39.19 18.70 -2.24
N SER A 2 -39.56 18.39 -3.49
CA SER A 2 -39.13 17.14 -4.15
C SER A 2 -37.59 17.00 -4.27
N PHE A 3 -36.93 18.08 -4.61
CA PHE A 3 -35.46 18.12 -4.77
C PHE A 3 -34.66 17.59 -3.54
N LEU A 4 -35.16 17.86 -2.32
CA LEU A 4 -34.49 17.38 -1.09
C LEU A 4 -34.64 15.86 -0.87
N LEU A 5 -35.62 15.24 -1.51
CA LEU A 5 -35.87 13.79 -1.38
C LEU A 5 -35.34 13.00 -2.57
N ASP A 6 -34.95 13.67 -3.64
CA ASP A 6 -34.48 12.99 -4.88
C ASP A 6 -33.20 12.20 -4.64
N GLY A 7 -32.29 12.74 -3.81
CA GLY A 7 -31.08 12.01 -3.38
C GLY A 7 -31.39 10.72 -2.60
N PHE A 8 -32.38 10.75 -1.72
CA PHE A 8 -32.76 9.54 -0.97
C PHE A 8 -33.44 8.49 -1.84
N ARG A 9 -34.21 8.92 -2.87
CA ARG A 9 -34.85 7.99 -3.81
C ARG A 9 -33.90 7.39 -4.82
N ALA A 10 -32.78 8.05 -5.07
CA ALA A 10 -31.76 7.61 -6.00
C ALA A 10 -30.82 6.55 -5.40
N VAL A 11 -30.87 6.31 -4.07
CA VAL A 11 -30.01 5.31 -3.42
C VAL A 11 -30.37 3.91 -3.89
N THR A 12 -29.39 3.21 -4.45
CA THR A 12 -29.50 1.80 -4.84
C THR A 12 -29.14 0.87 -3.68
N TRP A 13 -29.55 -0.40 -3.77
CA TRP A 13 -29.20 -1.38 -2.73
C TRP A 13 -27.70 -1.63 -2.67
N GLN A 14 -26.98 -1.56 -3.82
CA GLN A 14 -25.54 -1.68 -3.89
C GLN A 14 -24.85 -0.55 -3.12
N GLN A 15 -25.30 0.69 -3.29
CA GLN A 15 -24.79 1.83 -2.50
C GLN A 15 -25.05 1.64 -1.00
N GLY A 16 -26.21 1.09 -0.63
CA GLY A 16 -26.52 0.73 0.76
C GLY A 16 -25.52 -0.27 1.34
N VAL A 17 -25.11 -1.28 0.57
CA VAL A 17 -24.04 -2.21 0.97
C VAL A 17 -22.70 -1.50 1.12
N MET A 18 -22.34 -0.61 0.19
CA MET A 18 -21.09 0.15 0.27
C MET A 18 -21.04 1.09 1.48
N TYR A 19 -22.19 1.66 1.90
CA TYR A 19 -22.24 2.42 3.16
C TYR A 19 -21.93 1.53 4.36
N LEU A 20 -22.48 0.31 4.41
CA LEU A 20 -22.17 -0.64 5.48
C LEU A 20 -20.68 -1.01 5.49
N VAL A 21 -20.09 -1.22 4.32
CA VAL A 21 -18.64 -1.47 4.18
C VAL A 21 -17.85 -0.26 4.68
N GLY A 22 -18.19 0.96 4.24
CA GLY A 22 -17.55 2.19 4.69
C GLY A 22 -17.64 2.38 6.22
N PHE A 23 -18.81 2.18 6.81
CA PHE A 23 -18.98 2.22 8.27
C PHE A 23 -18.18 1.14 8.98
N ALA A 24 -18.11 -0.07 8.43
CA ALA A 24 -17.29 -1.15 9.00
C ALA A 24 -15.80 -0.80 8.99
N LEU A 25 -15.27 -0.25 7.90
CA LEU A 25 -13.88 0.21 7.80
C LEU A 25 -13.58 1.33 8.82
N ILE A 26 -14.47 2.33 8.93
CA ILE A 26 -14.35 3.41 9.91
C ILE A 26 -14.40 2.85 11.35
N TYR A 27 -15.30 1.91 11.62
CA TYR A 27 -15.37 1.25 12.93
C TYR A 27 -14.09 0.49 13.27
N LEU A 28 -13.53 -0.27 12.31
CA LEU A 28 -12.27 -0.98 12.49
C LEU A 28 -11.11 -0.02 12.74
N ALA A 29 -11.06 1.10 12.02
CA ALA A 29 -10.06 2.14 12.21
C ALA A 29 -10.12 2.75 13.63
N ILE A 30 -11.33 3.15 14.07
CA ILE A 30 -11.51 3.92 15.33
C ILE A 30 -11.51 3.00 16.55
N GLN A 31 -12.23 1.87 16.50
CA GLN A 31 -12.46 1.04 17.68
C GLN A 31 -11.43 -0.08 17.84
N LYS A 32 -10.82 -0.51 16.75
CA LYS A 32 -9.84 -1.61 16.75
C LYS A 32 -8.42 -1.15 16.48
N ASP A 33 -8.24 0.12 16.16
CA ASP A 33 -6.94 0.73 15.86
C ASP A 33 -6.21 0.01 14.70
N TYR A 34 -6.99 -0.48 13.70
CA TYR A 34 -6.45 -1.15 12.53
C TYR A 34 -6.13 -0.14 11.44
N GLU A 35 -4.84 0.11 11.22
CA GLU A 35 -4.34 1.04 10.20
C GLU A 35 -5.22 2.30 10.05
N PRO A 36 -5.42 3.11 11.13
CA PRO A 36 -6.37 4.22 11.11
C PRO A 36 -6.08 5.24 10.01
N ALA A 37 -4.80 5.45 9.71
CA ALA A 37 -4.37 6.41 8.69
C ALA A 37 -4.84 6.04 7.28
N LEU A 38 -5.16 4.77 7.03
CA LEU A 38 -5.59 4.26 5.74
C LEU A 38 -7.08 3.90 5.73
N LEU A 39 -7.55 3.11 6.72
CA LEU A 39 -8.92 2.61 6.74
C LEU A 39 -9.95 3.71 6.93
N LEU A 40 -9.65 4.74 7.71
CA LEU A 40 -10.59 5.83 7.94
C LEU A 40 -10.83 6.66 6.68
N PRO A 41 -9.79 7.14 5.95
CA PRO A 41 -9.97 7.80 4.67
C PRO A 41 -10.66 6.91 3.62
N MET A 42 -10.29 5.62 3.56
CA MET A 42 -10.91 4.66 2.64
C MET A 42 -12.40 4.44 2.94
N GLY A 43 -12.77 4.25 4.21
CA GLY A 43 -14.16 4.07 4.60
C GLY A 43 -15.00 5.32 4.35
N PHE A 44 -14.45 6.51 4.63
CA PHE A 44 -15.11 7.77 4.35
C PHE A 44 -15.23 8.04 2.84
N GLY A 45 -14.17 7.76 2.08
CA GLY A 45 -14.17 7.83 0.62
C GLY A 45 -15.21 6.91 0.00
N ALA A 46 -15.32 5.65 0.46
CA ALA A 46 -16.32 4.70 0.00
C ALA A 46 -17.76 5.22 0.21
N ILE A 47 -18.03 5.93 1.30
CA ILE A 47 -19.31 6.60 1.51
C ILE A 47 -19.49 7.75 0.50
N LEU A 48 -18.48 8.63 0.36
CA LEU A 48 -18.54 9.80 -0.53
C LEU A 48 -18.81 9.40 -1.98
N VAL A 49 -18.09 8.40 -2.48
CA VAL A 49 -18.16 7.93 -3.87
C VAL A 49 -19.53 7.32 -4.18
N ASN A 50 -20.13 6.66 -3.20
CA ASN A 50 -21.41 6.00 -3.36
C ASN A 50 -22.61 6.89 -3.03
N LEU A 51 -22.41 8.17 -2.67
CA LEU A 51 -23.52 9.11 -2.52
C LEU A 51 -24.11 9.48 -3.89
N PRO A 52 -25.43 9.35 -4.09
CA PRO A 52 -26.07 9.72 -5.34
C PRO A 52 -25.79 11.18 -5.69
N SER A 53 -25.42 11.45 -6.92
CA SER A 53 -25.18 12.81 -7.44
C SER A 53 -24.10 13.60 -6.66
N SER A 54 -23.14 12.90 -6.01
CA SER A 54 -22.09 13.56 -5.22
C SER A 54 -21.12 14.39 -6.07
N GLY A 55 -21.00 14.09 -7.37
CA GLY A 55 -20.05 14.78 -8.28
C GLY A 55 -18.57 14.46 -8.02
N VAL A 56 -18.26 13.57 -7.07
CA VAL A 56 -16.86 13.26 -6.72
C VAL A 56 -16.18 12.31 -7.71
N LEU A 57 -16.99 11.53 -8.45
CA LEU A 57 -16.51 10.71 -9.58
C LEU A 57 -16.76 11.42 -10.90
N ASN A 58 -18.02 11.74 -11.20
CA ASN A 58 -18.41 12.44 -12.42
C ASN A 58 -19.35 13.58 -12.06
N GLN A 59 -19.16 14.73 -12.70
CA GLN A 59 -20.00 15.91 -12.51
C GLN A 59 -20.38 16.52 -13.84
N MET A 60 -21.62 17.01 -13.93
CA MET A 60 -22.07 17.79 -15.06
C MET A 60 -21.72 19.27 -14.83
N VAL A 61 -20.88 19.82 -15.70
CA VAL A 61 -20.46 21.23 -15.65
C VAL A 61 -21.16 21.97 -16.77
N GLU A 62 -21.88 23.05 -16.43
CA GLU A 62 -22.63 23.87 -17.39
C GLU A 62 -21.67 24.46 -18.43
N GLY A 63 -21.93 24.19 -19.72
CA GLY A 63 -21.11 24.66 -20.84
C GLY A 63 -19.93 23.75 -21.22
N ILE A 64 -19.56 22.75 -20.40
CA ILE A 64 -18.45 21.82 -20.65
C ILE A 64 -18.99 20.40 -20.87
N GLY A 65 -20.11 20.03 -20.25
CA GLY A 65 -20.68 18.69 -20.27
C GLY A 65 -20.23 17.85 -19.09
N GLU A 66 -20.14 16.53 -19.26
CA GLU A 66 -19.65 15.61 -18.24
C GLU A 66 -18.14 15.79 -18.03
N SER A 67 -17.76 16.03 -16.78
CA SER A 67 -16.38 16.23 -16.34
C SER A 67 -16.06 15.28 -15.20
N GLN A 68 -14.81 14.88 -15.09
CA GLN A 68 -14.33 14.03 -14.00
C GLN A 68 -14.44 14.75 -12.66
N GLY A 69 -14.92 14.03 -11.65
CA GLY A 69 -14.87 14.50 -10.28
C GLY A 69 -13.47 14.34 -9.67
N ILE A 70 -13.26 14.97 -8.53
CA ILE A 70 -11.92 15.07 -7.90
C ILE A 70 -11.32 13.71 -7.55
N ILE A 71 -12.12 12.74 -7.10
CA ILE A 71 -11.60 11.42 -6.70
C ILE A 71 -11.18 10.64 -7.94
N GLN A 72 -11.98 10.64 -8.99
CA GLN A 72 -11.62 9.97 -10.25
C GLN A 72 -10.40 10.61 -10.89
N TRP A 73 -10.33 11.93 -10.95
CA TRP A 73 -9.16 12.64 -11.47
C TRP A 73 -7.89 12.30 -10.70
N LEU A 74 -7.95 12.26 -9.36
CA LEU A 74 -6.82 11.85 -8.53
C LEU A 74 -6.41 10.41 -8.84
N PHE A 75 -7.35 9.47 -8.93
CA PHE A 75 -7.06 8.07 -9.23
C PHE A 75 -6.37 7.92 -10.59
N GLU A 76 -7.00 8.42 -11.64
CA GLU A 76 -6.47 8.29 -13.00
C GLU A 76 -5.10 8.96 -13.15
N THR A 77 -4.94 10.17 -12.60
CA THR A 77 -3.69 10.93 -12.76
C THR A 77 -2.55 10.40 -11.89
N THR A 78 -2.84 10.02 -10.65
CA THR A 78 -1.79 9.77 -9.65
C THR A 78 -1.56 8.29 -9.35
N ILE A 79 -2.49 7.43 -9.73
CA ILE A 79 -2.36 5.98 -9.57
C ILE A 79 -2.24 5.34 -10.93
N GLU A 80 -3.23 5.52 -11.81
CA GLU A 80 -3.31 4.79 -13.07
C GLU A 80 -2.28 5.30 -14.11
N ALA A 81 -2.16 6.61 -14.31
CA ALA A 81 -1.30 7.16 -15.36
C ALA A 81 0.16 7.34 -14.95
N SER A 82 0.43 7.71 -13.70
CA SER A 82 1.79 8.12 -13.27
C SER A 82 2.36 7.32 -12.10
N GLU A 83 1.52 6.56 -11.38
CA GLU A 83 1.91 5.86 -10.14
C GLU A 83 2.54 6.79 -9.08
N ALA A 84 2.31 8.10 -9.21
CA ALA A 84 3.03 9.12 -8.45
C ALA A 84 2.80 8.98 -6.94
N LEU A 85 1.55 8.79 -6.48
CA LEU A 85 1.27 8.65 -5.06
C LEU A 85 1.93 7.41 -4.46
N PRO A 86 1.80 6.20 -5.03
CA PRO A 86 2.51 5.02 -4.55
C PRO A 86 4.02 5.24 -4.48
N LEU A 87 4.65 5.76 -5.53
CA LEU A 87 6.09 5.97 -5.58
C LEU A 87 6.57 6.99 -4.54
N LEU A 88 5.87 8.12 -4.39
CA LEU A 88 6.22 9.11 -3.37
C LEU A 88 6.08 8.58 -1.94
N LEU A 89 5.12 7.68 -1.68
CA LEU A 89 5.00 7.03 -0.39
C LEU A 89 6.25 6.23 -0.04
N PHE A 90 6.90 5.60 -1.03
CA PHE A 90 8.14 4.84 -0.81
C PHE A 90 9.30 5.69 -0.30
N ILE A 91 9.35 6.99 -0.57
CA ILE A 91 10.34 7.89 0.05
C ILE A 91 10.12 7.92 1.57
N GLY A 92 8.88 8.09 2.01
CA GLY A 92 8.53 8.09 3.43
C GLY A 92 8.85 6.76 4.10
N ILE A 93 8.43 5.64 3.49
CA ILE A 93 8.71 4.28 3.98
C ILE A 93 10.22 4.04 4.05
N GLY A 94 10.97 4.39 3.01
CA GLY A 94 12.43 4.25 2.99
C GLY A 94 13.13 5.02 4.10
N ALA A 95 12.64 6.23 4.40
CA ALA A 95 13.15 7.02 5.51
C ALA A 95 12.81 6.43 6.89
N MET A 96 11.75 5.64 7.01
CA MET A 96 11.40 4.91 8.25
C MET A 96 12.27 3.67 8.47
N ILE A 97 12.70 2.99 7.40
CA ILE A 97 13.38 1.69 7.49
C ILE A 97 14.81 1.85 8.01
N ASP A 98 15.16 1.05 9.01
CA ASP A 98 16.54 0.87 9.48
C ASP A 98 17.12 -0.45 8.94
N PHE A 99 18.01 -0.35 7.97
CA PHE A 99 18.72 -1.50 7.42
C PHE A 99 19.95 -1.93 8.25
N GLY A 100 20.25 -1.25 9.35
CA GLY A 100 21.37 -1.61 10.25
C GLY A 100 21.36 -3.07 10.69
N PRO A 101 20.23 -3.64 11.17
CA PRO A 101 20.13 -5.05 11.53
C PRO A 101 20.43 -6.00 10.36
N LEU A 102 19.94 -5.69 9.16
CA LEU A 102 20.21 -6.47 7.96
C LEU A 102 21.69 -6.44 7.57
N LEU A 103 22.32 -5.26 7.60
CA LEU A 103 23.72 -5.07 7.29
C LEU A 103 24.64 -5.75 8.30
N SER A 104 24.23 -5.81 9.59
CA SER A 104 24.98 -6.52 10.62
C SER A 104 24.82 -8.05 10.56
N ASN A 105 23.70 -8.54 10.02
CA ASN A 105 23.43 -9.97 9.88
C ASN A 105 22.78 -10.29 8.51
N PRO A 106 23.58 -10.46 7.45
CA PRO A 106 23.06 -10.71 6.10
C PRO A 106 22.22 -11.99 5.96
N LYS A 107 22.29 -12.93 6.93
CA LYS A 107 21.43 -14.12 6.94
C LYS A 107 19.94 -13.77 7.03
N MET A 108 19.61 -12.56 7.50
CA MET A 108 18.23 -12.07 7.52
C MET A 108 17.60 -11.94 6.12
N LEU A 109 18.40 -11.87 5.06
CA LEU A 109 17.91 -11.93 3.67
C LEU A 109 17.12 -13.22 3.38
N LEU A 110 17.41 -14.32 4.10
CA LEU A 110 16.67 -15.58 3.93
C LEU A 110 15.19 -15.44 4.31
N PHE A 111 14.83 -14.53 5.20
CA PHE A 111 13.41 -14.26 5.52
C PHE A 111 12.69 -13.64 4.31
N GLY A 112 13.35 -12.75 3.56
CA GLY A 112 12.81 -12.23 2.31
C GLY A 112 12.59 -13.33 1.28
N ALA A 113 13.56 -14.25 1.12
CA ALA A 113 13.40 -15.40 0.24
C ALA A 113 12.25 -16.33 0.67
N ALA A 114 12.05 -16.53 1.98
CA ALA A 114 10.93 -17.32 2.49
C ALA A 114 9.56 -16.64 2.20
N ALA A 115 9.49 -15.31 2.26
CA ALA A 115 8.28 -14.56 1.92
C ALA A 115 7.87 -14.74 0.45
N GLN A 116 8.81 -14.88 -0.47
CA GLN A 116 8.54 -15.13 -1.89
C GLN A 116 7.78 -16.45 -2.12
N PHE A 117 7.97 -17.45 -1.27
CA PHE A 117 7.23 -18.71 -1.38
C PHE A 117 5.71 -18.47 -1.32
N GLY A 118 5.23 -17.61 -0.44
CA GLY A 118 3.80 -17.29 -0.32
C GLY A 118 3.26 -16.62 -1.60
N ILE A 119 4.02 -15.70 -2.17
CA ILE A 119 3.66 -15.00 -3.42
C ILE A 119 3.51 -16.01 -4.57
N PHE A 120 4.52 -16.82 -4.81
CA PHE A 120 4.50 -17.81 -5.90
C PHE A 120 3.43 -18.90 -5.67
N PHE A 121 3.23 -19.33 -4.43
CA PHE A 121 2.18 -20.29 -4.10
C PHE A 121 0.79 -19.71 -4.43
N THR A 122 0.52 -18.47 -4.06
CA THR A 122 -0.73 -17.78 -4.38
C THR A 122 -0.93 -17.60 -5.87
N MET A 123 0.14 -17.22 -6.60
CA MET A 123 0.10 -17.11 -8.05
C MET A 123 -0.27 -18.44 -8.72
N VAL A 124 0.34 -19.56 -8.29
CA VAL A 124 0.00 -20.90 -8.81
C VAL A 124 -1.45 -21.25 -8.47
N ALA A 125 -1.90 -20.96 -7.25
CA ALA A 125 -3.29 -21.22 -6.85
C ALA A 125 -4.27 -20.40 -7.69
N ALA A 126 -3.99 -19.14 -7.98
CA ALA A 126 -4.82 -18.27 -8.83
C ALA A 126 -4.91 -18.81 -10.27
N VAL A 127 -3.80 -19.25 -10.85
CA VAL A 127 -3.81 -19.91 -12.17
C VAL A 127 -4.67 -21.17 -12.17
N LEU A 128 -4.60 -21.99 -11.12
CA LEU A 128 -5.44 -23.19 -10.98
C LEU A 128 -6.92 -22.87 -10.83
N LEU A 129 -7.26 -21.68 -10.32
CA LEU A 129 -8.64 -21.16 -10.25
C LEU A 129 -9.12 -20.58 -11.59
N GLY A 130 -8.26 -20.50 -12.61
CA GLY A 130 -8.62 -20.06 -13.95
C GLY A 130 -8.32 -18.59 -14.25
N PHE A 131 -7.58 -17.87 -13.39
CA PHE A 131 -7.10 -16.52 -13.70
C PHE A 131 -6.01 -16.56 -14.75
N ASP A 132 -5.98 -15.53 -15.60
CA ASP A 132 -4.86 -15.33 -16.53
C ASP A 132 -3.55 -15.11 -15.77
N LEU A 133 -2.40 -15.37 -16.42
CA LEU A 133 -1.08 -15.31 -15.77
C LEU A 133 -0.75 -13.90 -15.23
N ALA A 134 -1.12 -12.85 -15.97
CA ALA A 134 -0.93 -11.47 -15.55
C ALA A 134 -1.77 -11.14 -14.30
N ASP A 135 -3.03 -11.55 -14.30
CA ASP A 135 -3.94 -11.39 -13.17
C ASP A 135 -3.51 -12.22 -11.97
N ALA A 136 -3.10 -13.48 -12.20
CA ALA A 136 -2.60 -14.37 -11.16
C ALA A 136 -1.31 -13.85 -10.50
N ALA A 137 -0.40 -13.27 -11.27
CA ALA A 137 0.82 -12.64 -10.75
C ALA A 137 0.47 -11.39 -9.92
N SER A 138 -0.48 -10.59 -10.40
CA SER A 138 -0.97 -9.40 -9.72
C SER A 138 -1.70 -9.73 -8.41
N ILE A 139 -2.44 -10.84 -8.37
CA ILE A 139 -3.04 -11.38 -7.14
C ILE A 139 -1.96 -11.90 -6.19
N GLY A 140 -0.96 -12.60 -6.71
CA GLY A 140 0.12 -13.18 -5.92
C GLY A 140 0.93 -12.13 -5.17
N ILE A 141 1.20 -10.98 -5.79
CA ILE A 141 2.01 -9.91 -5.19
C ILE A 141 1.35 -9.27 -3.96
N ILE A 142 0.04 -9.41 -3.77
CA ILE A 142 -0.64 -8.99 -2.54
C ILE A 142 0.01 -9.62 -1.30
N GLY A 143 0.56 -10.84 -1.47
CA GLY A 143 1.29 -11.55 -0.40
C GLY A 143 2.57 -10.87 0.06
N ALA A 144 3.09 -9.88 -0.67
CA ALA A 144 4.18 -9.03 -0.21
C ALA A 144 3.77 -8.12 0.95
N ALA A 145 2.45 -8.00 1.23
CA ALA A 145 1.85 -7.13 2.24
C ALA A 145 2.24 -5.65 2.05
N ASP A 146 2.28 -5.21 0.80
CA ASP A 146 2.61 -3.86 0.39
C ASP A 146 1.62 -3.40 -0.70
N GLY A 147 0.70 -2.52 -0.31
CA GLY A 147 -0.35 -1.99 -1.18
C GLY A 147 0.19 -1.29 -2.43
N PRO A 148 1.11 -0.31 -2.28
CA PRO A 148 1.70 0.39 -3.41
C PRO A 148 2.37 -0.55 -4.43
N THR A 149 3.15 -1.53 -3.98
CA THR A 149 3.75 -2.53 -4.87
C THR A 149 2.69 -3.36 -5.61
N SER A 150 1.59 -3.69 -4.94
CA SER A 150 0.51 -4.47 -5.56
C SER A 150 -0.15 -3.69 -6.71
N ILE A 151 -0.35 -2.38 -6.53
CA ILE A 151 -0.89 -1.50 -7.58
C ILE A 151 0.11 -1.40 -8.73
N LEU A 152 1.37 -1.05 -8.43
CA LEU A 152 2.42 -0.92 -9.44
C LEU A 152 2.53 -2.18 -10.32
N VAL A 153 2.64 -3.35 -9.69
CA VAL A 153 2.79 -4.61 -10.43
C VAL A 153 1.55 -4.93 -11.27
N SER A 154 0.35 -4.71 -10.73
CA SER A 154 -0.89 -4.96 -11.47
C SER A 154 -1.05 -4.04 -12.69
N GLN A 155 -0.56 -2.80 -12.61
CA GLN A 155 -0.54 -1.86 -13.74
C GLN A 155 0.50 -2.26 -14.79
N VAL A 156 1.73 -2.55 -14.36
CA VAL A 156 2.82 -2.99 -15.26
C VAL A 156 2.45 -4.28 -16.02
N LEU A 157 1.72 -5.18 -15.37
CA LEU A 157 1.24 -6.42 -15.97
C LEU A 157 -0.07 -6.23 -16.76
N HIS A 158 -0.63 -5.02 -16.80
CA HIS A 158 -1.92 -4.71 -17.42
C HIS A 158 -3.05 -5.63 -16.94
N SER A 159 -3.09 -5.90 -15.62
CA SER A 159 -4.13 -6.73 -15.01
C SER A 159 -5.52 -6.11 -15.20
N SER A 160 -6.50 -6.95 -15.48
CA SER A 160 -7.92 -6.54 -15.55
C SER A 160 -8.50 -6.17 -14.19
N TYR A 161 -7.79 -6.43 -13.10
CA TYR A 161 -8.26 -6.31 -11.71
C TYR A 161 -7.49 -5.27 -10.90
N VAL A 162 -6.90 -4.22 -11.51
CA VAL A 162 -6.09 -3.20 -10.79
C VAL A 162 -6.85 -2.60 -9.61
N GLY A 163 -8.09 -2.15 -9.80
CA GLY A 163 -8.94 -1.60 -8.74
C GLY A 163 -9.22 -2.60 -7.62
N PRO A 164 -9.81 -3.77 -7.92
CA PRO A 164 -10.02 -4.83 -6.92
C PRO A 164 -8.75 -5.28 -6.19
N ILE A 165 -7.60 -5.35 -6.88
CA ILE A 165 -6.30 -5.70 -6.28
C ILE A 165 -5.85 -4.61 -5.31
N ALA A 166 -5.99 -3.33 -5.68
CA ALA A 166 -5.67 -2.22 -4.79
C ALA A 166 -6.47 -2.30 -3.49
N VAL A 167 -7.79 -2.43 -3.58
CA VAL A 167 -8.67 -2.58 -2.40
C VAL A 167 -8.31 -3.80 -1.57
N ALA A 168 -8.08 -4.95 -2.22
CA ALA A 168 -7.72 -6.19 -1.54
C ALA A 168 -6.37 -6.08 -0.83
N ALA A 169 -5.35 -5.48 -1.47
CA ALA A 169 -4.02 -5.30 -0.90
C ALA A 169 -4.06 -4.44 0.36
N TYR A 170 -4.74 -3.30 0.32
CA TYR A 170 -4.87 -2.43 1.49
C TYR A 170 -5.72 -3.03 2.59
N SER A 171 -6.83 -3.68 2.24
CA SER A 171 -7.66 -4.41 3.22
C SER A 171 -6.88 -5.54 3.89
N TYR A 172 -6.04 -6.25 3.12
CA TYR A 172 -5.15 -7.29 3.64
C TYR A 172 -4.11 -6.71 4.61
N MET A 173 -3.48 -5.59 4.27
CA MET A 173 -2.53 -4.91 5.17
C MET A 173 -3.18 -4.58 6.51
N ALA A 174 -4.40 -4.08 6.51
CA ALA A 174 -5.16 -3.79 7.72
C ALA A 174 -5.46 -5.03 8.58
N LEU A 175 -5.56 -6.22 7.95
CA LEU A 175 -5.79 -7.48 8.65
C LEU A 175 -4.50 -8.17 9.14
N VAL A 176 -3.32 -7.74 8.67
CA VAL A 176 -2.03 -8.33 9.06
C VAL A 176 -1.83 -8.40 10.57
N PRO A 177 -2.13 -7.34 11.37
CA PRO A 177 -1.99 -7.40 12.83
C PRO A 177 -2.82 -8.49 13.50
N ILE A 178 -3.89 -8.95 12.86
CA ILE A 178 -4.74 -10.05 13.36
C ILE A 178 -4.22 -11.40 12.90
N ILE A 179 -3.94 -11.51 11.59
CA ILE A 179 -3.57 -12.77 10.95
C ILE A 179 -2.19 -13.24 11.39
N GLN A 180 -1.22 -12.31 11.49
CA GLN A 180 0.16 -12.62 11.82
C GLN A 180 0.33 -13.30 13.19
N PRO A 181 -0.25 -12.80 14.31
CA PRO A 181 -0.15 -13.48 15.60
C PRO A 181 -0.81 -14.87 15.60
N PHE A 182 -1.89 -15.04 14.83
CA PHE A 182 -2.55 -16.33 14.69
C PHE A 182 -1.64 -17.32 13.94
N ALA A 183 -1.10 -16.94 12.79
CA ALA A 183 -0.17 -17.76 12.02
C ALA A 183 1.07 -18.15 12.83
N ILE A 184 1.66 -17.21 13.56
CA ILE A 184 2.80 -17.46 14.45
C ILE A 184 2.43 -18.53 15.50
N LYS A 185 1.24 -18.44 16.08
CA LYS A 185 0.79 -19.42 17.10
C LYS A 185 0.59 -20.83 16.53
N LEU A 186 0.19 -20.93 15.25
CA LEU A 186 0.04 -22.22 14.59
C LEU A 186 1.36 -22.93 14.34
N VAL A 187 2.40 -22.20 13.94
CA VAL A 187 3.69 -22.79 13.55
C VAL A 187 4.74 -22.81 14.67
N THR A 188 4.45 -22.20 15.82
CA THR A 188 5.41 -22.11 16.94
C THR A 188 4.81 -22.59 18.25
N THR A 189 5.66 -23.19 19.09
CA THR A 189 5.30 -23.59 20.44
C THR A 189 5.42 -22.43 21.44
N LYS A 190 4.77 -22.55 22.61
CA LYS A 190 4.90 -21.56 23.70
C LYS A 190 6.34 -21.40 24.19
N LYS A 191 7.16 -22.46 24.11
CA LYS A 191 8.58 -22.43 24.52
C LYS A 191 9.39 -21.59 23.54
N GLU A 192 9.23 -21.81 22.23
CA GLU A 192 9.92 -21.06 21.18
C GLU A 192 9.60 -19.57 21.23
N ARG A 193 8.32 -19.20 21.44
CA ARG A 193 7.92 -17.80 21.57
C ARG A 193 8.49 -17.06 22.78
N ARG A 194 9.02 -17.78 23.78
CA ARG A 194 9.68 -17.21 24.97
C ARG A 194 11.18 -17.02 24.80
N ILE A 195 11.77 -17.53 23.72
CA ILE A 195 13.20 -17.37 23.43
C ILE A 195 13.48 -15.88 23.15
N ARG A 196 14.31 -15.27 23.99
CA ARG A 196 14.82 -13.92 23.73
C ARG A 196 16.05 -14.02 22.85
N MET A 197 15.97 -13.47 21.66
CA MET A 197 17.14 -13.34 20.79
C MET A 197 18.04 -12.23 21.34
N PRO A 198 19.33 -12.49 21.60
CA PRO A 198 20.26 -11.45 21.98
C PRO A 198 20.41 -10.47 20.81
N TYR A 199 20.00 -9.24 21.01
CA TYR A 199 20.29 -8.17 20.06
C TYR A 199 21.73 -7.73 20.28
N ASN A 200 22.60 -8.13 19.38
CA ASN A 200 24.02 -7.74 19.36
C ASN A 200 24.30 -6.98 18.05
N PRO A 201 23.98 -5.68 18.00
CA PRO A 201 24.25 -4.88 16.82
C PRO A 201 25.75 -4.78 16.61
N LYS A 202 26.26 -5.41 15.58
CA LYS A 202 27.61 -5.10 15.12
C LYS A 202 27.58 -3.66 14.63
N ASN A 203 28.57 -2.87 15.03
CA ASN A 203 28.68 -1.48 14.58
C ASN A 203 28.88 -1.46 13.06
N VAL A 204 27.81 -1.13 12.33
CA VAL A 204 27.85 -0.91 10.89
C VAL A 204 28.42 0.48 10.65
N SER A 205 29.48 0.60 9.84
CA SER A 205 30.08 1.90 9.55
C SER A 205 29.10 2.84 8.88
N ARG A 206 29.19 4.14 9.18
CA ARG A 206 28.36 5.17 8.53
C ARG A 206 28.50 5.14 7.01
N THR A 207 29.71 4.94 6.50
CA THR A 207 29.96 4.84 5.07
C THR A 207 29.17 3.71 4.44
N LEU A 208 29.12 2.52 5.08
CA LEU A 208 28.36 1.39 4.56
C LEU A 208 26.85 1.69 4.54
N ARG A 209 26.30 2.36 5.56
CA ARG A 209 24.90 2.75 5.61
C ARG A 209 24.53 3.73 4.49
N ILE A 210 25.42 4.67 4.16
CA ILE A 210 25.21 5.64 3.07
C ILE A 210 25.37 4.97 1.70
N CYS A 211 26.37 4.13 1.52
CA CYS A 211 26.61 3.45 0.25
C CYS A 211 25.56 2.38 -0.07
N PHE A 212 24.95 1.76 0.94
CA PHE A 212 24.01 0.66 0.77
C PHE A 212 22.81 1.04 -0.11
N PRO A 213 22.03 2.11 0.15
CA PRO A 213 20.89 2.46 -0.68
C PRO A 213 21.29 2.80 -2.12
N ILE A 214 22.45 3.42 -2.33
CA ILE A 214 22.97 3.74 -3.66
C ILE A 214 23.29 2.45 -4.43
N LEU A 215 24.03 1.54 -3.80
CA LEU A 215 24.39 0.26 -4.41
C LEU A 215 23.18 -0.60 -4.74
N VAL A 216 22.20 -0.67 -3.82
CA VAL A 216 20.96 -1.42 -4.05
C VAL A 216 20.19 -0.85 -5.25
N THR A 217 20.09 0.47 -5.36
CA THR A 217 19.42 1.12 -6.51
C THR A 217 20.12 0.78 -7.82
N ILE A 218 21.46 0.85 -7.86
CA ILE A 218 22.25 0.53 -9.06
C ILE A 218 22.07 -0.94 -9.44
N ILE A 219 22.19 -1.85 -8.47
CA ILE A 219 22.06 -3.29 -8.71
C ILE A 219 20.65 -3.63 -9.20
N ALA A 220 19.62 -3.07 -8.56
CA ALA A 220 18.25 -3.26 -8.99
C ALA A 220 18.04 -2.75 -10.42
N GLY A 221 18.63 -1.62 -10.78
CA GLY A 221 18.57 -1.07 -12.13
C GLY A 221 19.18 -1.96 -13.20
N PHE A 222 20.23 -2.68 -12.87
CA PHE A 222 20.84 -3.63 -13.82
C PHE A 222 20.09 -4.97 -13.91
N ILE A 223 19.54 -5.46 -12.80
CA ILE A 223 18.87 -6.77 -12.76
C ILE A 223 17.40 -6.66 -13.20
N ALA A 224 16.70 -5.66 -12.71
CA ALA A 224 15.25 -5.47 -12.93
C ALA A 224 14.92 -3.99 -13.18
N PRO A 225 15.17 -3.46 -14.40
CA PRO A 225 14.98 -2.04 -14.72
C PRO A 225 13.57 -1.53 -14.39
N MET A 226 12.55 -2.37 -14.54
CA MET A 226 11.15 -2.02 -14.24
C MET A 226 10.92 -1.71 -12.75
N SER A 227 11.74 -2.25 -11.84
CA SER A 227 11.61 -2.02 -10.41
C SER A 227 12.36 -0.79 -9.90
N VAL A 228 13.13 -0.13 -10.76
CA VAL A 228 14.03 0.98 -10.35
C VAL A 228 13.26 2.16 -9.79
N SER A 229 12.10 2.50 -10.33
CA SER A 229 11.28 3.57 -9.80
C SER A 229 10.94 3.31 -8.32
N LEU A 230 10.39 2.15 -8.03
CA LEU A 230 9.98 1.76 -6.69
C LEU A 230 11.17 1.61 -5.73
N VAL A 231 12.16 0.80 -6.11
CA VAL A 231 13.36 0.57 -5.29
C VAL A 231 14.16 1.86 -5.12
N GLY A 232 14.29 2.67 -6.17
CA GLY A 232 15.03 3.92 -6.13
C GLY A 232 14.40 4.94 -5.17
N PHE A 233 13.08 5.12 -5.20
CA PHE A 233 12.39 6.02 -4.25
C PHE A 233 12.50 5.53 -2.82
N LEU A 234 12.37 4.21 -2.58
CA LEU A 234 12.60 3.60 -1.27
C LEU A 234 14.03 3.85 -0.77
N MET A 235 15.01 3.56 -1.60
CA MET A 235 16.43 3.74 -1.25
C MET A 235 16.81 5.22 -1.13
N PHE A 236 16.18 6.11 -1.88
CA PHE A 236 16.36 7.54 -1.71
C PHE A 236 15.86 8.01 -0.33
N GLY A 237 14.68 7.55 0.11
CA GLY A 237 14.20 7.80 1.46
C GLY A 237 15.17 7.32 2.53
N ASN A 238 15.72 6.11 2.36
CA ASN A 238 16.71 5.57 3.28
C ASN A 238 18.03 6.38 3.27
N LEU A 239 18.46 6.85 2.11
CA LEU A 239 19.64 7.72 1.98
C LEU A 239 19.44 9.05 2.71
N LEU A 240 18.24 9.65 2.65
CA LEU A 240 17.90 10.86 3.40
C LEU A 240 18.08 10.66 4.91
N ARG A 241 17.70 9.50 5.42
CA ARG A 241 17.89 9.13 6.83
C ARG A 241 19.35 8.94 7.19
N GLU A 242 20.10 8.16 6.41
CA GLU A 242 21.44 7.72 6.77
C GLU A 242 22.54 8.77 6.47
N CYS A 243 22.27 9.77 5.63
CA CYS A 243 23.24 10.81 5.30
C CYS A 243 23.61 11.70 6.51
N GLY A 244 22.68 11.92 7.46
CA GLY A 244 22.88 12.68 8.68
C GLY A 244 23.15 14.19 8.45
N CYS A 245 22.79 14.70 7.28
CA CYS A 245 22.85 16.13 6.96
C CYS A 245 21.46 16.72 6.59
N LEU A 246 20.46 15.85 6.43
CA LEU A 246 19.09 16.19 6.02
C LEU A 246 18.05 15.70 7.02
N ASP A 247 18.34 15.72 8.31
CA ASP A 247 17.49 15.15 9.37
C ASP A 247 16.06 15.71 9.31
N ARG A 248 15.89 17.03 9.11
CA ARG A 248 14.57 17.65 8.98
C ARG A 248 13.79 17.16 7.77
N LEU A 249 14.48 16.93 6.65
CA LEU A 249 13.85 16.42 5.44
C LEU A 249 13.46 14.94 5.59
N SER A 250 14.33 14.16 6.23
CA SER A 250 14.05 12.78 6.61
C SER A 250 12.83 12.68 7.53
N GLU A 251 12.74 13.53 8.55
CA GLU A 251 11.59 13.60 9.46
C GLU A 251 10.30 14.00 8.72
N THR A 252 10.38 14.98 7.82
CA THR A 252 9.24 15.38 6.98
C THR A 252 8.79 14.24 6.08
N ALA A 253 9.72 13.49 5.49
CA ALA A 253 9.40 12.34 4.65
C ALA A 253 8.72 11.22 5.44
N GLN A 254 9.24 10.89 6.63
CA GLN A 254 8.71 9.84 7.49
C GLN A 254 7.29 10.12 8.01
N ASN A 255 7.02 11.37 8.37
CA ASN A 255 5.79 11.75 9.05
C ASN A 255 4.83 12.47 8.08
N THR A 256 5.18 13.67 7.64
CA THR A 256 4.26 14.53 6.89
C THR A 256 3.95 13.97 5.51
N LEU A 257 4.99 13.61 4.75
CA LEU A 257 4.82 13.11 3.39
C LEU A 257 4.09 11.77 3.40
N ALA A 258 4.56 10.81 4.20
CA ALA A 258 3.95 9.50 4.28
C ALA A 258 2.47 9.58 4.70
N ASN A 259 2.14 10.36 5.73
CA ASN A 259 0.77 10.52 6.20
C ASN A 259 -0.13 11.20 5.15
N LEU A 260 0.37 12.25 4.49
CA LEU A 260 -0.39 12.95 3.45
C LEU A 260 -0.69 12.04 2.27
N ILE A 261 0.32 11.32 1.80
CA ILE A 261 0.14 10.38 0.68
C ILE A 261 -0.78 9.23 1.06
N THR A 262 -0.65 8.66 2.26
CA THR A 262 -1.54 7.59 2.74
C THR A 262 -3.00 8.06 2.81
N LEU A 263 -3.24 9.28 3.28
CA LEU A 263 -4.58 9.88 3.30
C LEU A 263 -5.15 10.03 1.88
N LEU A 264 -4.36 10.57 0.96
CA LEU A 264 -4.79 10.74 -0.44
C LEU A 264 -5.05 9.38 -1.11
N LEU A 265 -4.17 8.40 -0.91
CA LEU A 265 -4.36 7.03 -1.41
C LEU A 265 -5.63 6.40 -0.83
N GLY A 266 -5.86 6.53 0.48
CA GLY A 266 -7.04 5.96 1.12
C GLY A 266 -8.35 6.50 0.52
N ILE A 267 -8.45 7.82 0.31
CA ILE A 267 -9.63 8.42 -0.34
C ILE A 267 -9.74 8.00 -1.81
N THR A 268 -8.61 7.96 -2.51
CA THR A 268 -8.58 7.75 -3.96
C THR A 268 -8.94 6.31 -4.35
N ILE A 269 -8.58 5.31 -3.53
CA ILE A 269 -8.80 3.87 -3.81
C ILE A 269 -10.21 3.41 -3.39
N SER A 270 -11.03 4.30 -2.88
CA SER A 270 -12.31 3.96 -2.24
C SER A 270 -13.48 3.74 -3.21
N PHE A 271 -13.30 3.78 -4.52
CA PHE A 271 -14.38 3.59 -5.50
C PHE A 271 -14.27 2.30 -6.31
#